data_d0ace6c1ef494f25ee31fdd76313f08c
#
_entry.id   d0ace6c1ef494f25ee31fdd76313f08c
#
_cell.length_a   1.000
_cell.length_b   1.000
_cell.length_c   1.000
_cell.angle_alpha   90.00
_cell.angle_beta   90.00
_cell.angle_gamma   90.00
#
_symmetry.space_group_name_H-M   'P 1'
#
loop_
_entity.id
_entity.type
_entity.pdbx_description
1 polymer ?
#
loop_
_entity_poly.entity_id
_entity_poly.type
_entity_poly.pdbx_seq_one_letter_code
_entity_poly.pdbx_strand_id
1 'polypeptide(L)'
;MKLKEYSINAFRTACVFAICAVIVSGCGPSESGSDDHDGENHAHAAGGPPCVIVSTTDLMGIVEAIAGDSVELHCFGKGNQDPHALDILPSFVREMNEADLWIQVGNDIEAAWYPDLMANVKNTKIIEGSEGFIDTSDLIMPLEGAVGNVSGVGHSSGLHPSGNPHYLLDPIEGIRAAKLVADRLSAILPEQKDKFQQNFENFRKXLADALXGSELAERHDIIKIADLYQSGDLXDFLSQQGGETSLGGWXGKLEKHRGTXIVGDHDLWPYFSRRVGFSVVGYFEPEPGVTPTTKHLRILINQMKAESVSIIFSAPYFDKKHARFVSENTEARVLPMCHQTKARPNTETYFNMIRHNMETVITAFNKN
;
A
#
# COMPACT_ATOMS: atom_id res chain seq x y z
N MET A 1 -42.66 41.85 16.33
CA MET A 1 -44.05 42.04 15.83
C MET A 1 -44.23 41.23 14.57
N LYS A 2 -45.20 40.33 14.57
CA LYS A 2 -45.70 39.41 13.51
C LYS A 2 -44.90 38.11 13.27
N LEU A 3 -45.34 37.07 13.99
CA LEU A 3 -45.21 35.66 13.65
C LEU A 3 -46.04 35.33 12.39
N LYS A 4 -45.51 34.48 11.51
CA LYS A 4 -46.29 33.83 10.46
C LYS A 4 -46.28 32.31 10.71
N GLU A 5 -47.47 31.79 10.95
CA GLU A 5 -47.76 30.36 11.03
C GLU A 5 -47.76 29.74 9.64
N TYR A 6 -47.24 28.50 9.52
CA TYR A 6 -47.48 27.65 8.35
C TYR A 6 -48.13 26.34 8.78
N SER A 7 -49.22 26.05 8.10
CA SER A 7 -50.19 24.98 8.30
C SER A 7 -49.61 23.62 7.86
N ILE A 8 -49.90 22.59 8.64
CA ILE A 8 -49.61 21.17 8.38
C ILE A 8 -50.84 20.58 7.66
N ASN A 9 -50.64 20.06 6.46
CA ASN A 9 -51.62 19.24 5.75
C ASN A 9 -51.25 17.77 5.86
N ALA A 10 -52.09 16.99 6.54
CA ALA A 10 -51.99 15.54 6.65
C ALA A 10 -52.64 14.85 5.45
N PHE A 11 -51.93 13.97 4.79
CA PHE A 11 -52.49 13.04 3.81
C PHE A 11 -52.63 11.66 4.44
N ARG A 12 -53.89 11.19 4.54
CA ARG A 12 -54.24 9.80 4.92
C ARG A 12 -54.21 8.92 3.71
N THR A 13 -53.43 7.82 3.76
CA THR A 13 -53.53 6.74 2.79
C THR A 13 -53.98 5.46 3.49
N ALA A 14 -55.05 4.87 3.02
CA ALA A 14 -55.68 3.67 3.58
C ALA A 14 -54.93 2.39 3.19
N CYS A 15 -54.69 1.52 4.17
CA CYS A 15 -54.16 0.16 3.96
C CYS A 15 -55.37 -0.80 3.80
N VAL A 16 -55.33 -1.55 2.72
CA VAL A 16 -56.27 -2.68 2.46
C VAL A 16 -55.59 -3.96 2.95
N PHE A 17 -56.24 -4.63 3.91
CA PHE A 17 -55.83 -5.95 4.39
C PHE A 17 -56.47 -7.05 3.55
N ALA A 18 -55.68 -7.94 2.97
CA ALA A 18 -56.16 -9.18 2.41
C ALA A 18 -55.91 -10.33 3.38
N ILE A 19 -56.94 -11.00 3.79
CA ILE A 19 -56.92 -12.16 4.68
C ILE A 19 -56.85 -13.43 3.82
N CYS A 20 -55.77 -14.22 3.98
CA CYS A 20 -55.72 -15.57 3.45
C CYS A 20 -55.90 -16.59 4.56
N ALA A 21 -56.91 -17.45 4.43
CA ALA A 21 -57.21 -18.52 5.40
C ALA A 21 -56.25 -19.69 5.21
N VAL A 22 -55.69 -20.17 6.32
CA VAL A 22 -54.89 -21.40 6.34
C VAL A 22 -55.72 -22.55 6.88
N ILE A 23 -55.75 -23.64 6.17
CA ILE A 23 -56.41 -24.89 6.62
C ILE A 23 -55.37 -25.74 7.35
N VAL A 24 -55.68 -26.10 8.57
CA VAL A 24 -54.88 -26.99 9.40
C VAL A 24 -55.39 -28.42 9.24
N SER A 25 -54.54 -29.34 8.96
CA SER A 25 -54.85 -30.78 9.11
C SER A 25 -53.60 -31.58 9.53
N GLY A 26 -53.71 -32.28 10.63
CA GLY A 26 -53.13 -33.57 10.87
C GLY A 26 -51.90 -33.68 11.76
N CYS A 27 -52.09 -34.18 12.97
CA CYS A 27 -51.10 -34.69 13.93
C CYS A 27 -50.43 -35.99 13.46
N GLY A 28 -49.07 -36.09 13.70
CA GLY A 28 -48.33 -37.32 13.75
C GLY A 28 -47.15 -37.17 14.75
N PRO A 29 -46.66 -38.23 15.40
CA PRO A 29 -45.83 -38.12 16.59
C PRO A 29 -44.34 -37.81 16.29
N SER A 30 -43.74 -37.20 17.27
CA SER A 30 -42.36 -36.74 17.36
C SER A 30 -41.30 -37.83 17.26
N GLU A 31 -40.28 -37.61 16.41
CA GLU A 31 -38.97 -38.23 16.59
C GLU A 31 -37.93 -37.11 16.82
N SER A 32 -37.05 -37.35 17.79
CA SER A 32 -35.97 -36.47 18.18
C SER A 32 -34.91 -36.41 17.10
N GLY A 33 -34.85 -35.29 16.38
CA GLY A 33 -33.78 -35.01 15.45
C GLY A 33 -32.66 -34.26 16.17
N SER A 34 -31.45 -34.76 16.09
CA SER A 34 -30.24 -34.11 16.46
C SER A 34 -30.04 -32.86 15.54
N ASP A 35 -29.79 -31.72 16.11
CA ASP A 35 -29.40 -30.54 15.38
C ASP A 35 -27.97 -30.72 14.84
N ASP A 36 -27.86 -31.29 13.65
CA ASP A 36 -26.62 -31.22 12.90
C ASP A 36 -26.55 -29.79 12.27
N HIS A 37 -25.79 -28.92 12.90
CA HIS A 37 -25.28 -27.72 12.25
C HIS A 37 -24.32 -28.19 11.16
N ASP A 38 -24.84 -28.37 9.95
CA ASP A 38 -24.01 -28.49 8.76
C ASP A 38 -23.24 -27.19 8.61
N GLY A 39 -22.01 -27.17 9.13
CA GLY A 39 -21.01 -26.20 8.71
C GLY A 39 -20.81 -26.41 7.22
N GLU A 40 -21.26 -25.47 6.41
CA GLU A 40 -20.97 -25.46 4.98
C GLU A 40 -19.45 -25.46 4.82
N ASN A 41 -18.92 -26.63 4.53
CA ASN A 41 -17.52 -26.81 4.16
C ASN A 41 -17.42 -26.30 2.72
N HIS A 42 -17.12 -25.00 2.56
CA HIS A 42 -16.73 -24.45 1.27
C HIS A 42 -15.30 -24.95 0.96
N ALA A 43 -15.15 -26.24 0.76
CA ALA A 43 -13.95 -26.75 0.12
C ALA A 43 -13.96 -26.17 -1.30
N HIS A 44 -12.90 -25.46 -1.68
CA HIS A 44 -12.71 -25.02 -3.06
C HIS A 44 -12.99 -26.20 -3.98
N ALA A 45 -13.93 -26.01 -4.91
CA ALA A 45 -14.23 -27.03 -5.90
C ALA A 45 -12.95 -27.37 -6.66
N ALA A 46 -12.59 -28.64 -6.67
CA ALA A 46 -11.40 -29.08 -7.41
C ALA A 46 -11.53 -28.59 -8.87
N GLY A 47 -10.66 -27.62 -9.27
CA GLY A 47 -10.66 -27.03 -10.59
C GLY A 47 -11.08 -25.56 -10.67
N GLY A 48 -11.32 -24.86 -9.53
CA GLY A 48 -11.50 -23.39 -9.46
C GLY A 48 -10.16 -22.64 -9.59
N PRO A 49 -10.22 -21.31 -9.72
CA PRO A 49 -8.99 -20.51 -9.74
C PRO A 49 -8.27 -20.61 -8.39
N PRO A 50 -6.92 -20.56 -8.36
CA PRO A 50 -6.18 -20.60 -7.10
C PRO A 50 -6.56 -19.44 -6.18
N CYS A 51 -6.64 -19.75 -4.88
CA CYS A 51 -6.88 -18.74 -3.84
C CYS A 51 -5.57 -18.09 -3.44
N VAL A 52 -5.44 -16.79 -3.69
CA VAL A 52 -4.26 -15.98 -3.38
C VAL A 52 -4.64 -14.98 -2.27
N ILE A 53 -3.87 -14.99 -1.19
CA ILE A 53 -4.07 -14.05 -0.08
C ILE A 53 -2.84 -13.15 0.03
N VAL A 54 -3.08 -11.85 0.19
CA VAL A 54 -2.02 -10.86 0.35
C VAL A 54 -2.18 -10.08 1.66
N SER A 55 -1.06 -9.65 2.23
CA SER A 55 -1.08 -8.91 3.51
C SER A 55 -1.58 -7.48 3.34
N THR A 56 -1.21 -6.79 2.25
CA THR A 56 -1.46 -5.35 2.06
C THR A 56 -2.15 -5.04 0.73
N THR A 57 -2.78 -3.88 0.68
CA THR A 57 -3.46 -3.43 -0.56
C THR A 57 -2.48 -3.11 -1.70
N ASP A 58 -1.21 -2.83 -1.41
CA ASP A 58 -0.19 -2.66 -2.46
C ASP A 58 0.05 -3.96 -3.21
N LEU A 59 0.25 -5.05 -2.44
CA LEU A 59 0.39 -6.40 -3.01
C LEU A 59 -0.88 -6.79 -3.76
N MET A 60 -2.06 -6.45 -3.20
CA MET A 60 -3.34 -6.67 -3.91
C MET A 60 -3.31 -6.00 -5.28
N GLY A 61 -2.95 -4.71 -5.33
CA GLY A 61 -2.89 -3.94 -6.60
C GLY A 61 -1.87 -4.51 -7.59
N ILE A 62 -0.76 -5.06 -7.10
CA ILE A 62 0.24 -5.73 -7.94
C ILE A 62 -0.31 -7.06 -8.48
N VAL A 63 -0.89 -7.90 -7.60
CA VAL A 63 -1.47 -9.19 -8.02
C VAL A 63 -2.63 -8.98 -8.99
N GLU A 64 -3.51 -8.01 -8.73
CA GLU A 64 -4.60 -7.63 -9.66
C GLU A 64 -4.05 -7.29 -11.05
N ALA A 65 -2.96 -6.51 -11.10
CA ALA A 65 -2.35 -6.10 -12.37
C ALA A 65 -1.73 -7.27 -13.13
N ILE A 66 -1.19 -8.28 -12.44
CA ILE A 66 -0.50 -9.43 -13.05
C ILE A 66 -1.49 -10.56 -13.37
N ALA A 67 -2.30 -10.96 -12.40
CA ALA A 67 -3.19 -12.11 -12.50
C ALA A 67 -4.53 -11.81 -13.18
N GLY A 68 -5.06 -10.60 -12.98
CA GLY A 68 -6.42 -10.27 -13.39
C GLY A 68 -7.41 -11.23 -12.74
N ASP A 69 -8.25 -11.85 -13.56
CA ASP A 69 -9.29 -12.80 -13.17
C ASP A 69 -8.83 -14.27 -13.07
N SER A 70 -7.51 -14.51 -13.14
CA SER A 70 -6.94 -15.87 -13.13
C SER A 70 -6.86 -16.46 -11.72
N VAL A 71 -7.06 -15.67 -10.68
CA VAL A 71 -6.98 -16.08 -9.28
C VAL A 71 -8.17 -15.52 -8.49
N GLU A 72 -8.51 -16.19 -7.39
CA GLU A 72 -9.39 -15.63 -6.37
C GLU A 72 -8.52 -14.88 -5.37
N LEU A 73 -8.64 -13.55 -5.34
CA LEU A 73 -7.69 -12.69 -4.58
C LEU A 73 -8.35 -12.09 -3.35
N HIS A 74 -7.73 -12.31 -2.20
CA HIS A 74 -8.14 -11.75 -0.91
C HIS A 74 -7.02 -10.89 -0.33
N CYS A 75 -7.38 -9.82 0.39
CA CYS A 75 -6.43 -8.93 1.06
C CYS A 75 -6.87 -8.70 2.50
N PHE A 76 -5.96 -8.92 3.45
CA PHE A 76 -6.27 -8.73 4.88
C PHE A 76 -6.21 -7.26 5.29
N GLY A 77 -5.24 -6.51 4.76
CA GLY A 77 -5.08 -5.09 5.04
C GLY A 77 -6.11 -4.21 4.35
N LYS A 78 -6.31 -3.02 4.89
CA LYS A 78 -7.16 -1.98 4.28
C LYS A 78 -6.30 -0.76 3.97
N GLY A 79 -6.55 -0.14 2.81
CA GLY A 79 -5.71 0.96 2.30
C GLY A 79 -5.57 2.18 3.23
N ASN A 80 -6.52 2.39 4.14
CA ASN A 80 -6.49 3.52 5.08
C ASN A 80 -6.08 3.12 6.50
N GLN A 81 -5.50 1.93 6.67
CA GLN A 81 -5.11 1.33 7.95
C GLN A 81 -3.59 1.18 8.03
N ASP A 82 -3.05 1.22 9.24
CA ASP A 82 -1.65 0.90 9.49
C ASP A 82 -1.41 -0.60 9.22
N PRO A 83 -0.55 -0.98 8.28
CA PRO A 83 -0.31 -2.40 7.99
C PRO A 83 0.44 -3.15 9.08
N HIS A 84 1.12 -2.45 10.00
CA HIS A 84 1.79 -3.06 11.16
C HIS A 84 0.79 -3.53 12.23
N ALA A 85 -0.44 -2.99 12.23
CA ALA A 85 -1.40 -3.19 13.30
C ALA A 85 -2.73 -3.71 12.74
N LEU A 86 -2.74 -4.99 12.36
CA LEU A 86 -3.92 -5.64 11.79
C LEU A 86 -4.61 -6.49 12.86
N ASP A 87 -5.91 -6.27 13.05
CA ASP A 87 -6.75 -7.11 13.92
C ASP A 87 -7.03 -8.44 13.22
N ILE A 88 -6.59 -9.54 13.82
CA ILE A 88 -6.82 -10.88 13.27
C ILE A 88 -8.30 -11.27 13.45
N LEU A 89 -8.96 -11.53 12.33
CA LEU A 89 -10.33 -12.03 12.32
C LEU A 89 -10.35 -13.55 12.20
N PRO A 90 -11.34 -14.24 12.80
CA PRO A 90 -11.48 -15.69 12.62
C PRO A 90 -11.60 -16.12 11.15
N SER A 91 -12.16 -15.26 10.28
CA SER A 91 -12.20 -15.50 8.83
C SER A 91 -10.81 -15.63 8.20
N PHE A 92 -9.82 -14.86 8.71
CA PHE A 92 -8.45 -14.89 8.17
C PHE A 92 -7.84 -16.30 8.35
N VAL A 93 -8.05 -16.93 9.53
CA VAL A 93 -7.57 -18.30 9.78
C VAL A 93 -8.20 -19.29 8.79
N ARG A 94 -9.52 -19.13 8.54
CA ARG A 94 -10.23 -19.99 7.58
C ARG A 94 -9.67 -19.80 6.17
N GLU A 95 -9.57 -18.55 5.73
CA GLU A 95 -9.05 -18.20 4.39
C GLU A 95 -7.61 -18.72 4.21
N MET A 96 -6.73 -18.54 5.20
CA MET A 96 -5.35 -19.05 5.16
C MET A 96 -5.31 -20.58 5.05
N ASN A 97 -6.26 -21.28 5.68
CA ASN A 97 -6.32 -22.76 5.58
C ASN A 97 -6.73 -23.23 4.17
N GLU A 98 -7.39 -22.37 3.39
CA GLU A 98 -7.86 -22.66 2.03
C GLU A 98 -6.92 -22.10 0.96
N ALA A 99 -5.98 -21.24 1.32
CA ALA A 99 -5.10 -20.53 0.39
C ALA A 99 -4.15 -21.49 -0.38
N ASP A 100 -3.95 -21.18 -1.65
CA ASP A 100 -2.91 -21.79 -2.48
C ASP A 100 -1.62 -20.96 -2.48
N LEU A 101 -1.74 -19.64 -2.22
CA LEU A 101 -0.59 -18.74 -2.22
C LEU A 101 -0.82 -17.62 -1.18
N TRP A 102 0.16 -17.43 -0.31
CA TRP A 102 0.28 -16.30 0.61
C TRP A 102 1.41 -15.39 0.15
N ILE A 103 1.14 -14.08 0.05
CA ILE A 103 2.14 -13.08 -0.34
C ILE A 103 2.19 -12.01 0.74
N GLN A 104 3.37 -11.80 1.31
CA GLN A 104 3.59 -10.76 2.31
C GLN A 104 4.62 -9.72 1.83
N VAL A 105 4.58 -8.54 2.44
CA VAL A 105 5.58 -7.51 2.22
C VAL A 105 6.93 -7.96 2.81
N GLY A 106 6.91 -8.48 4.03
CA GLY A 106 8.15 -8.86 4.72
C GLY A 106 8.83 -7.67 5.40
N ASN A 107 10.12 -7.84 5.72
CA ASN A 107 10.89 -6.83 6.47
C ASN A 107 10.14 -6.29 7.69
N ASP A 108 9.50 -7.20 8.42
CA ASP A 108 8.79 -6.92 9.69
C ASP A 108 7.46 -6.15 9.59
N ILE A 109 6.89 -5.90 8.39
CA ILE A 109 5.54 -5.29 8.28
C ILE A 109 4.50 -6.14 9.03
N GLU A 110 4.55 -7.45 8.83
CA GLU A 110 3.56 -8.37 9.39
C GLU A 110 3.97 -8.92 10.77
N ALA A 111 5.12 -8.50 11.32
CA ALA A 111 5.73 -9.12 12.51
C ALA A 111 4.84 -9.08 13.76
N ALA A 112 4.00 -8.05 13.90
CA ALA A 112 3.15 -7.88 15.09
C ALA A 112 1.89 -8.77 15.07
N TRP A 113 1.49 -9.32 13.91
CA TRP A 113 0.21 -10.05 13.81
C TRP A 113 0.31 -11.40 13.09
N TYR A 114 1.24 -11.57 12.15
CA TYR A 114 1.36 -12.79 11.34
C TYR A 114 1.67 -14.04 12.19
N PRO A 115 2.59 -14.01 13.19
CA PRO A 115 2.83 -15.19 14.01
C PRO A 115 1.58 -15.68 14.75
N ASP A 116 0.76 -14.77 15.28
CA ASP A 116 -0.48 -15.11 15.98
C ASP A 116 -1.54 -15.68 15.04
N LEU A 117 -1.60 -15.17 13.80
CA LEU A 117 -2.46 -15.73 12.76
C LEU A 117 -2.02 -17.15 12.43
N MET A 118 -0.74 -17.37 12.15
CA MET A 118 -0.19 -18.68 11.75
C MET A 118 -0.24 -19.72 12.85
N ALA A 119 -0.28 -19.34 14.12
CA ALA A 119 -0.43 -20.26 15.24
C ALA A 119 -1.71 -21.12 15.13
N ASN A 120 -2.70 -20.66 14.37
CA ASN A 120 -4.00 -21.34 14.21
C ASN A 120 -4.22 -21.89 12.79
N VAL A 121 -3.27 -21.71 11.87
CA VAL A 121 -3.33 -22.18 10.48
C VAL A 121 -2.64 -23.53 10.39
N LYS A 122 -3.26 -24.48 9.67
CA LYS A 122 -2.76 -25.85 9.47
C LYS A 122 -2.28 -26.10 8.02
N ASN A 123 -2.43 -25.13 7.16
CA ASN A 123 -2.08 -25.23 5.74
C ASN A 123 -0.56 -25.16 5.54
N THR A 124 0.03 -26.30 5.20
CA THR A 124 1.48 -26.40 4.99
C THR A 124 1.92 -25.92 3.59
N LYS A 125 0.98 -25.62 2.68
CA LYS A 125 1.31 -25.11 1.35
C LYS A 125 1.88 -23.68 1.41
N ILE A 126 1.50 -22.89 2.42
CA ILE A 126 1.75 -21.44 2.50
C ILE A 126 2.69 -21.06 3.66
N ILE A 127 3.44 -22.01 4.19
CA ILE A 127 4.45 -21.73 5.22
C ILE A 127 5.75 -21.30 4.56
N GLU A 128 6.56 -20.56 5.28
CA GLU A 128 7.88 -20.11 4.82
C GLU A 128 8.69 -21.25 4.23
N GLY A 129 9.25 -21.03 3.04
CA GLY A 129 10.02 -22.03 2.29
C GLY A 129 9.19 -22.95 1.40
N SER A 130 7.86 -22.87 1.45
CA SER A 130 6.98 -23.64 0.55
C SER A 130 6.76 -22.94 -0.79
N GLU A 131 6.26 -23.64 -1.78
CA GLU A 131 5.96 -23.07 -3.11
C GLU A 131 4.80 -22.06 -3.04
N GLY A 132 3.91 -22.17 -2.07
CA GLY A 132 2.78 -21.27 -1.86
C GLY A 132 3.09 -20.09 -0.94
N PHE A 133 4.37 -19.79 -0.69
CA PHE A 133 4.80 -18.65 0.15
C PHE A 133 5.67 -17.70 -0.66
N ILE A 134 5.35 -16.40 -0.61
CA ILE A 134 6.20 -15.34 -1.16
C ILE A 134 6.42 -14.27 -0.09
N ASP A 135 7.68 -14.01 0.22
CA ASP A 135 8.10 -12.79 0.90
C ASP A 135 8.68 -11.86 -0.17
N THR A 136 8.02 -10.75 -0.43
CA THR A 136 8.47 -9.87 -1.51
C THR A 136 9.71 -9.07 -1.14
N SER A 137 10.10 -9.03 0.14
CA SER A 137 11.35 -8.40 0.59
C SER A 137 12.60 -9.19 0.19
N ASP A 138 12.49 -10.47 -0.19
CA ASP A 138 13.62 -11.31 -0.60
C ASP A 138 14.44 -10.73 -1.76
N LEU A 139 13.82 -9.88 -2.59
CA LEU A 139 14.46 -9.25 -3.75
C LEU A 139 14.95 -7.84 -3.47
N ILE A 140 14.73 -7.33 -2.26
CA ILE A 140 14.96 -5.91 -1.93
C ILE A 140 16.30 -5.78 -1.20
N MET A 141 17.12 -4.82 -1.64
CA MET A 141 18.26 -4.35 -0.84
C MET A 141 17.70 -3.42 0.24
N PRO A 142 17.62 -3.87 1.50
CA PRO A 142 17.02 -3.03 2.52
C PRO A 142 17.80 -1.72 2.68
N LEU A 143 17.07 -0.62 2.81
CA LEU A 143 17.68 0.61 3.28
C LEU A 143 18.00 0.42 4.76
N GLU A 144 19.27 0.61 5.12
CA GLU A 144 19.65 0.65 6.53
C GLU A 144 18.85 1.76 7.21
N GLY A 145 18.41 1.48 8.44
CA GLY A 145 17.54 2.37 9.21
C GLY A 145 17.99 3.82 9.19
N ALA A 146 17.04 4.69 9.14
CA ALA A 146 17.06 6.14 9.01
C ALA A 146 18.42 6.79 8.76
N VAL A 147 18.71 7.07 7.52
CA VAL A 147 19.86 7.89 7.14
C VAL A 147 19.55 9.35 7.49
N GLY A 148 19.79 9.68 8.71
CA GLY A 148 19.68 11.04 9.19
C GLY A 148 20.28 11.08 10.58
N ASN A 149 21.55 11.44 10.68
CA ASN A 149 22.22 11.71 11.97
C ASN A 149 21.61 12.97 12.58
N VAL A 150 20.35 12.90 12.98
CA VAL A 150 19.75 13.97 13.74
C VAL A 150 19.86 13.63 15.23
N SER A 151 20.86 14.21 15.86
CA SER A 151 21.06 14.08 17.30
C SER A 151 19.78 14.48 18.04
N GLY A 152 19.05 13.51 18.56
CA GLY A 152 17.91 13.74 19.45
C GLY A 152 16.53 13.67 18.81
N VAL A 153 16.41 13.36 17.52
CA VAL A 153 15.12 13.06 16.89
C VAL A 153 15.11 11.58 16.49
N GLY A 154 14.15 10.84 16.99
CA GLY A 154 14.09 9.39 16.99
C GLY A 154 14.53 8.70 15.70
N HIS A 155 15.31 7.67 15.87
CA HIS A 155 15.71 6.75 14.80
C HIS A 155 14.91 5.47 14.95
N SER A 156 14.25 5.05 13.90
CA SER A 156 13.40 3.85 13.89
C SER A 156 14.18 2.53 13.80
N SER A 157 15.44 2.51 14.21
CA SER A 157 16.29 1.31 14.11
C SER A 157 15.88 0.15 15.03
N GLY A 158 14.83 0.32 15.83
CA GLY A 158 14.41 -0.68 16.83
C GLY A 158 13.31 -1.64 16.39
N LEU A 159 12.44 -1.24 15.46
CA LEU A 159 11.27 -2.05 15.09
C LEU A 159 11.41 -2.84 13.78
N HIS A 160 12.38 -2.47 12.95
CA HIS A 160 12.62 -3.16 11.69
C HIS A 160 14.10 -3.58 11.62
N PRO A 161 14.51 -4.59 12.41
CA PRO A 161 15.90 -5.05 12.37
C PRO A 161 16.31 -5.62 11.02
N SER A 162 15.34 -6.04 10.20
CA SER A 162 15.58 -6.54 8.84
C SER A 162 15.72 -5.42 7.80
N GLY A 163 15.52 -4.16 8.19
CA GLY A 163 15.56 -2.98 7.30
C GLY A 163 14.18 -2.36 7.09
N ASN A 164 14.14 -1.15 6.54
CA ASN A 164 12.86 -0.44 6.36
C ASN A 164 11.93 -1.21 5.40
N PRO A 165 10.68 -1.51 5.80
CA PRO A 165 9.77 -2.34 5.01
C PRO A 165 8.94 -1.60 3.95
N HIS A 166 9.01 -0.25 3.89
CA HIS A 166 8.09 0.54 3.06
C HIS A 166 8.59 0.72 1.61
N TYR A 167 9.27 -0.30 1.10
CA TYR A 167 9.91 -0.28 -0.22
C TYR A 167 8.91 -0.21 -1.39
N LEU A 168 7.67 -0.68 -1.20
CA LEU A 168 6.65 -0.61 -2.25
C LEU A 168 6.22 0.83 -2.59
N LEU A 169 6.68 1.83 -1.82
CA LEU A 169 6.53 3.25 -2.18
C LEU A 169 7.51 3.69 -3.27
N ASP A 170 8.53 2.89 -3.59
CA ASP A 170 9.41 3.08 -4.75
C ASP A 170 8.87 2.27 -5.93
N PRO A 171 8.50 2.89 -7.06
CA PRO A 171 7.97 2.13 -8.21
C PRO A 171 8.93 1.09 -8.78
N ILE A 172 10.25 1.24 -8.59
CA ILE A 172 11.23 0.23 -9.04
C ILE A 172 11.10 -1.04 -8.20
N GLU A 173 10.94 -0.89 -6.88
CA GLU A 173 10.74 -2.06 -6.00
C GLU A 173 9.37 -2.71 -6.26
N GLY A 174 8.35 -1.91 -6.62
CA GLY A 174 7.08 -2.43 -7.10
C GLY A 174 7.22 -3.26 -8.38
N ILE A 175 8.09 -2.86 -9.31
CA ILE A 175 8.38 -3.64 -10.52
C ILE A 175 9.07 -4.97 -10.15
N ARG A 176 10.00 -4.96 -9.18
CA ARG A 176 10.66 -6.19 -8.70
C ARG A 176 9.64 -7.16 -8.08
N ALA A 177 8.77 -6.64 -7.20
CA ALA A 177 7.70 -7.42 -6.58
C ALA A 177 6.75 -8.00 -7.64
N ALA A 178 6.35 -7.20 -8.64
CA ALA A 178 5.48 -7.65 -9.72
C ALA A 178 6.12 -8.76 -10.56
N LYS A 179 7.45 -8.69 -10.78
CA LYS A 179 8.17 -9.77 -11.50
C LYS A 179 8.11 -11.07 -10.71
N LEU A 180 8.37 -11.01 -9.39
CA LEU A 180 8.32 -12.19 -8.53
C LEU A 180 6.92 -12.82 -8.53
N VAL A 181 5.87 -12.00 -8.43
CA VAL A 181 4.48 -12.45 -8.51
C VAL A 181 4.21 -13.13 -9.87
N ALA A 182 4.61 -12.49 -10.97
CA ALA A 182 4.41 -13.03 -12.32
C ALA A 182 5.10 -14.39 -12.51
N ASP A 183 6.33 -14.52 -12.00
CA ASP A 183 7.09 -15.77 -12.09
C ASP A 183 6.46 -16.87 -11.25
N ARG A 184 6.02 -16.56 -10.02
CA ARG A 184 5.38 -17.55 -9.14
C ARG A 184 4.04 -18.01 -9.73
N LEU A 185 3.20 -17.08 -10.20
CA LEU A 185 1.93 -17.41 -10.84
C LEU A 185 2.16 -18.25 -12.12
N SER A 186 3.22 -17.95 -12.88
CA SER A 186 3.59 -18.75 -14.07
C SER A 186 3.99 -20.18 -13.71
N ALA A 187 4.56 -20.40 -12.51
CA ALA A 187 4.90 -21.73 -12.03
C ALA A 187 3.63 -22.50 -11.56
N ILE A 188 2.70 -21.82 -10.92
CA ILE A 188 1.45 -22.42 -10.39
C ILE A 188 0.45 -22.69 -11.52
N LEU A 189 0.36 -21.80 -12.51
CA LEU A 189 -0.57 -21.87 -13.65
C LEU A 189 0.21 -21.78 -14.96
N PRO A 190 0.97 -22.82 -15.34
CA PRO A 190 1.86 -22.76 -16.49
C PRO A 190 1.13 -22.51 -17.82
N GLU A 191 -0.14 -22.89 -17.92
CA GLU A 191 -0.97 -22.63 -19.11
C GLU A 191 -1.31 -21.14 -19.28
N GLN A 192 -1.15 -20.32 -18.23
CA GLN A 192 -1.38 -18.87 -18.27
C GLN A 192 -0.08 -18.04 -18.23
N LYS A 193 1.06 -18.70 -18.29
CA LYS A 193 2.39 -18.06 -18.20
C LYS A 193 2.53 -16.86 -19.13
N ASP A 194 2.16 -17.00 -20.40
CA ASP A 194 2.31 -15.93 -21.40
C ASP A 194 1.45 -14.71 -21.02
N LYS A 195 0.23 -14.93 -20.49
CA LYS A 195 -0.65 -13.87 -19.98
C LYS A 195 0.03 -13.11 -18.83
N PHE A 196 0.56 -13.83 -17.84
CA PHE A 196 1.22 -13.20 -16.69
C PHE A 196 2.46 -12.41 -17.06
N GLN A 197 3.30 -12.97 -17.94
CA GLN A 197 4.49 -12.27 -18.41
C GLN A 197 4.12 -11.03 -19.26
N GLN A 198 3.09 -11.11 -20.10
CA GLN A 198 2.62 -9.94 -20.85
C GLN A 198 2.05 -8.86 -19.92
N ASN A 199 1.28 -9.26 -18.90
CA ASN A 199 0.74 -8.33 -17.92
C ASN A 199 1.86 -7.66 -17.12
N PHE A 200 2.89 -8.41 -16.74
CA PHE A 200 4.08 -7.85 -16.10
C PHE A 200 4.77 -6.81 -17.00
N GLU A 201 4.96 -7.10 -18.27
CA GLU A 201 5.58 -6.14 -19.20
C GLU A 201 4.73 -4.88 -19.35
N ASN A 202 3.40 -5.02 -19.38
CA ASN A 202 2.47 -3.87 -19.41
C ASN A 202 2.60 -3.04 -18.13
N PHE A 203 2.63 -3.69 -16.97
CA PHE A 203 2.81 -3.05 -15.66
C PHE A 203 4.15 -2.31 -15.59
N ARG A 204 5.23 -2.99 -15.96
CA ARG A 204 6.59 -2.41 -16.00
C ARG A 204 6.62 -1.19 -16.89
N LYS A 205 6.07 -1.32 -18.11
CA LYS A 205 6.03 -0.23 -19.08
C LYS A 205 5.23 0.99 -18.56
N UNK A 206 4.18 0.87 -17.85
CA UNK A 206 3.44 1.80 -17.36
C UNK A 206 4.11 2.61 -16.52
N LEU A 207 4.82 1.99 -15.57
CA LEU A 207 5.63 2.70 -14.58
C LEU A 207 6.89 3.35 -15.20
N ALA A 208 7.55 2.65 -16.08
CA ALA A 208 8.76 3.16 -16.75
C ALA A 208 8.49 4.44 -17.54
N ASP A 209 7.46 4.45 -18.36
CA ASP A 209 7.05 5.63 -19.16
C ASP A 209 6.73 6.82 -18.26
N ALA A 210 6.01 6.58 -17.18
CA ALA A 210 5.66 7.64 -16.23
C ALA A 210 6.87 8.16 -15.45
N LEU A 211 7.74 7.27 -15.11
CA LEU A 211 8.94 7.60 -14.33
C LEU A 211 10.04 8.28 -15.13
N UNK A 212 10.35 7.75 -16.20
CA UNK A 212 11.36 8.13 -16.89
C UNK A 212 11.08 8.84 -18.10
N GLY A 213 9.92 8.80 -18.63
CA GLY A 213 9.50 9.23 -19.97
C GLY A 213 9.65 8.14 -21.01
N SER A 214 8.69 8.08 -21.95
CA SER A 214 8.60 6.94 -22.90
C SER A 214 9.85 6.76 -23.74
N GLU A 215 10.47 7.86 -24.22
CA GLU A 215 11.67 7.76 -25.06
C GLU A 215 12.82 7.05 -24.35
N LEU A 216 13.07 7.42 -23.08
CA LEU A 216 14.14 6.81 -22.30
C LEU A 216 13.80 5.37 -21.91
N ALA A 217 12.52 5.13 -21.56
CA ALA A 217 12.01 3.80 -21.16
C ALA A 217 12.05 2.78 -22.31
N GLU A 218 11.92 3.23 -23.57
CA GLU A 218 11.99 2.34 -24.73
C GLU A 218 13.43 1.94 -25.10
N ARG A 219 14.38 2.82 -24.81
CA ARG A 219 15.79 2.62 -25.22
C ARG A 219 16.63 1.89 -24.16
N HIS A 220 16.22 1.95 -22.91
CA HIS A 220 17.05 1.48 -21.79
C HIS A 220 16.24 0.72 -20.75
N ASP A 221 16.93 -0.17 -20.06
CA ASP A 221 16.36 -0.87 -18.92
C ASP A 221 16.02 0.13 -17.80
N ILE A 222 14.79 0.09 -17.33
CA ILE A 222 14.26 1.08 -16.34
C ILE A 222 15.01 0.99 -15.00
N ILE A 223 15.40 -0.20 -14.58
CA ILE A 223 16.13 -0.38 -13.32
C ILE A 223 17.50 0.31 -13.42
N LYS A 224 18.21 0.09 -14.53
CA LYS A 224 19.49 0.74 -14.78
C LYS A 224 19.37 2.27 -14.78
N ILE A 225 18.36 2.81 -15.48
CA ILE A 225 18.14 4.28 -15.53
C ILE A 225 17.82 4.83 -14.14
N ALA A 226 17.01 4.11 -13.37
CA ALA A 226 16.64 4.51 -12.01
C ALA A 226 17.85 4.51 -11.07
N ASP A 227 18.75 3.53 -11.21
CA ASP A 227 19.99 3.44 -10.43
C ASP A 227 20.95 4.58 -10.79
N LEU A 228 21.12 4.85 -12.09
CA LEU A 228 21.94 5.97 -12.59
C LEU A 228 21.37 7.32 -12.13
N TYR A 229 20.06 7.47 -12.14
CA TYR A 229 19.41 8.67 -11.62
C TYR A 229 19.71 8.84 -10.12
N GLN A 230 19.59 7.76 -9.36
CA GLN A 230 19.82 7.79 -7.92
C GLN A 230 21.27 8.13 -7.57
N SER A 231 22.26 7.54 -8.28
CA SER A 231 23.69 7.81 -8.07
C SER A 231 24.12 9.22 -8.56
N GLY A 232 23.31 9.84 -9.42
CA GLY A 232 23.66 11.14 -10.03
C GLY A 232 24.43 10.99 -11.35
N ASP A 233 24.64 9.78 -11.83
CA ASP A 233 25.46 9.49 -13.02
C ASP A 233 24.66 9.56 -14.33
N LEU A 234 23.40 9.76 -14.24
CA LEU A 234 22.54 9.70 -15.43
C LEU A 234 22.89 10.75 -16.49
N UNK A 235 23.15 11.68 -16.14
CA UNK A 235 23.44 12.66 -16.97
C UNK A 235 24.59 12.42 -17.75
N ASP A 236 25.73 11.95 -17.12
CA ASP A 236 26.96 11.54 -17.83
C ASP A 236 26.70 10.34 -18.76
N PHE A 237 25.96 9.37 -18.30
CA PHE A 237 25.55 8.22 -19.12
C PHE A 237 24.84 8.67 -20.41
N LEU A 238 23.85 9.55 -20.31
CA LEU A 238 23.09 10.01 -21.48
C LEU A 238 23.96 10.80 -22.46
N SER A 239 24.88 11.61 -21.97
CA SER A 239 25.80 12.37 -22.85
C SER A 239 26.70 11.42 -23.67
N GLN A 240 27.13 10.32 -23.06
CA GLN A 240 27.94 9.29 -23.75
C GLN A 240 27.12 8.50 -24.79
N GLN A 241 25.81 8.50 -24.69
CA GLN A 241 24.90 7.83 -25.65
C GLN A 241 24.49 8.75 -26.81
N GLY A 242 25.12 9.91 -26.95
CA GLY A 242 24.82 10.86 -28.02
C GLY A 242 24.01 12.10 -27.59
N GLY A 243 23.57 12.15 -26.34
CA GLY A 243 23.02 13.33 -25.71
C GLY A 243 21.65 13.82 -26.18
N GLU A 244 20.97 13.09 -27.06
CA GLU A 244 19.69 13.52 -27.62
C GLU A 244 18.48 13.21 -26.73
N THR A 245 18.60 12.20 -25.85
CA THR A 245 17.50 11.79 -24.97
C THR A 245 17.61 12.46 -23.61
N SER A 246 16.56 13.13 -23.21
CA SER A 246 16.51 13.81 -21.92
C SER A 246 15.62 13.03 -20.94
N LEU A 247 15.89 13.22 -19.63
CA LEU A 247 15.06 12.65 -18.58
C LEU A 247 13.68 13.31 -18.61
N GLY A 248 12.67 12.51 -18.89
CA GLY A 248 11.27 12.94 -18.91
C GLY A 248 10.50 12.47 -17.68
N GLY A 249 9.21 12.30 -17.83
CA GLY A 249 8.34 11.72 -16.80
C GLY A 249 8.36 12.47 -15.47
N TRP A 250 8.13 11.77 -14.40
CA TRP A 250 8.14 12.32 -13.04
C TRP A 250 9.55 12.73 -12.55
N UNK A 251 10.47 11.93 -12.82
CA UNK A 251 11.64 12.14 -12.48
C UNK A 251 12.15 13.29 -12.99
N GLY A 252 12.01 13.61 -14.34
CA GLY A 252 12.43 14.86 -15.03
C GLY A 252 11.81 16.14 -14.47
N LYS A 253 10.54 16.08 -14.10
CA LYS A 253 9.86 17.22 -13.48
C LYS A 253 10.41 17.55 -12.08
N LEU A 254 10.98 16.55 -11.38
CA LEU A 254 11.50 16.71 -10.02
C LEU A 254 13.02 16.95 -9.98
N GLU A 255 13.72 16.82 -11.09
CA GLU A 255 15.19 16.90 -11.17
C GLU A 255 15.76 18.16 -10.50
N LYS A 256 15.18 19.33 -10.78
CA LYS A 256 15.60 20.60 -10.18
C LYS A 256 15.32 20.74 -8.69
N HIS A 257 14.59 19.78 -8.12
CA HIS A 257 14.22 19.75 -6.70
C HIS A 257 14.97 18.68 -5.90
N ARG A 258 15.97 18.02 -6.51
CA ARG A 258 16.82 17.06 -5.80
C ARG A 258 17.46 17.75 -4.59
N GLY A 259 17.61 17.00 -3.51
CA GLY A 259 18.13 17.51 -2.23
C GLY A 259 17.07 18.19 -1.37
N THR A 260 15.83 18.24 -1.81
CA THR A 260 14.77 18.80 -0.95
C THR A 260 14.66 18.01 0.37
N UNK A 261 14.68 18.59 1.64
CA UNK A 261 14.50 18.10 2.78
C UNK A 261 13.15 18.02 3.02
N ILE A 262 12.69 16.97 3.54
CA ILE A 262 11.30 16.81 3.96
C ILE A 262 11.21 16.19 5.36
N VAL A 263 10.05 16.34 6.01
CA VAL A 263 9.70 15.67 7.26
C VAL A 263 8.51 14.74 6.98
N GLY A 264 8.49 13.57 7.61
CA GLY A 264 7.38 12.63 7.52
C GLY A 264 6.65 12.48 8.85
N ASP A 265 5.47 11.90 8.79
CA ASP A 265 4.72 11.51 9.99
C ASP A 265 5.33 10.26 10.66
N HIS A 266 5.79 9.31 9.86
CA HIS A 266 6.39 8.04 10.25
C HIS A 266 7.51 7.68 9.27
N ASP A 267 8.29 6.66 9.58
CA ASP A 267 9.40 6.17 8.73
C ASP A 267 8.88 5.41 7.48
N LEU A 268 7.86 5.97 6.84
CA LEU A 268 7.26 5.46 5.59
C LEU A 268 8.07 5.83 4.34
N TRP A 269 8.74 6.98 4.36
CA TRP A 269 9.08 7.71 3.14
C TRP A 269 10.50 7.54 2.61
N PRO A 270 11.43 6.77 3.23
CA PRO A 270 12.82 6.67 2.75
C PRO A 270 12.95 6.20 1.31
N TYR A 271 12.24 5.15 0.92
CA TYR A 271 12.33 4.61 -0.45
C TYR A 271 11.76 5.60 -1.48
N PHE A 272 10.59 6.17 -1.21
CA PHE A 272 10.01 7.19 -2.09
C PHE A 272 10.94 8.39 -2.20
N SER A 273 11.42 8.90 -1.07
CA SER A 273 12.31 10.08 -1.02
C SER A 273 13.62 9.82 -1.78
N ARG A 274 14.24 8.67 -1.54
CA ARG A 274 15.43 8.22 -2.29
C ARG A 274 15.15 8.24 -3.80
N ARG A 275 14.00 7.70 -4.22
CA ARG A 275 13.64 7.61 -5.65
C ARG A 275 13.51 8.98 -6.32
N VAL A 276 12.99 9.98 -5.61
CA VAL A 276 12.82 11.33 -6.17
C VAL A 276 13.98 12.27 -5.81
N GLY A 277 15.01 11.77 -5.13
CA GLY A 277 16.20 12.55 -4.77
C GLY A 277 15.98 13.51 -3.59
N PHE A 278 15.04 13.18 -2.68
CA PHE A 278 14.76 13.97 -1.48
C PHE A 278 15.45 13.38 -0.26
N SER A 279 15.58 14.16 0.80
CA SER A 279 16.16 13.74 2.07
C SER A 279 15.14 13.87 3.19
N VAL A 280 14.84 12.76 3.89
CA VAL A 280 14.01 12.78 5.08
C VAL A 280 14.88 13.20 6.26
N VAL A 281 14.55 14.31 6.89
CA VAL A 281 15.36 14.87 7.98
C VAL A 281 14.73 14.68 9.36
N GLY A 282 13.54 14.09 9.43
CA GLY A 282 12.90 13.77 10.71
C GLY A 282 11.48 13.27 10.56
N TYR A 283 10.93 12.80 11.67
CA TYR A 283 9.58 12.23 11.73
C TYR A 283 8.81 12.79 12.92
N PHE A 284 7.47 12.84 12.81
CA PHE A 284 6.61 13.18 13.95
C PHE A 284 6.71 12.10 15.02
N GLU A 285 6.57 10.83 14.64
CA GLU A 285 6.75 9.73 15.58
C GLU A 285 8.23 9.59 15.93
N PRO A 286 8.58 9.58 17.23
CA PRO A 286 9.97 9.36 17.63
C PRO A 286 10.41 7.91 17.38
N GLU A 287 9.45 6.98 17.46
CA GLU A 287 9.60 5.56 17.11
C GLU A 287 8.24 5.10 16.55
N PRO A 288 8.19 4.12 15.65
CA PRO A 288 6.93 3.64 15.07
C PRO A 288 5.88 3.28 16.16
N GLY A 289 4.67 3.80 16.01
CA GLY A 289 3.57 3.58 16.94
C GLY A 289 3.63 4.42 18.22
N VAL A 290 4.69 5.22 18.43
CA VAL A 290 4.85 6.04 19.63
C VAL A 290 4.35 7.47 19.37
N THR A 291 3.26 7.84 20.04
CA THR A 291 2.68 9.18 19.93
C THR A 291 3.71 10.26 20.27
N PRO A 292 3.90 11.26 19.38
CA PRO A 292 4.90 12.31 19.64
C PRO A 292 4.53 13.20 20.84
N THR A 293 5.55 13.49 21.66
CA THR A 293 5.39 14.48 22.74
C THR A 293 5.51 15.90 22.18
N THR A 294 4.95 16.88 22.90
CA THR A 294 5.10 18.30 22.55
C THR A 294 6.58 18.69 22.50
N LYS A 295 7.40 18.14 23.41
CA LYS A 295 8.85 18.40 23.42
C LYS A 295 9.52 17.94 22.13
N HIS A 296 9.22 16.72 21.68
CA HIS A 296 9.74 16.15 20.43
C HIS A 296 9.33 17.02 19.22
N LEU A 297 8.05 17.36 19.11
CA LEU A 297 7.57 18.20 18.01
C LEU A 297 8.23 19.58 18.00
N ARG A 298 8.52 20.19 19.16
CA ARG A 298 9.23 21.49 19.22
C ARG A 298 10.68 21.36 18.75
N ILE A 299 11.37 20.27 19.08
CA ILE A 299 12.73 20.00 18.57
C ILE A 299 12.69 19.90 17.05
N LEU A 300 11.74 19.12 16.52
CA LEU A 300 11.54 18.94 15.08
C LEU A 300 11.23 20.27 14.39
N ILE A 301 10.34 21.10 14.94
CA ILE A 301 10.02 22.45 14.41
C ILE A 301 11.27 23.32 14.33
N ASN A 302 12.10 23.33 15.38
CA ASN A 302 13.33 24.12 15.39
C ASN A 302 14.31 23.64 14.32
N GLN A 303 14.43 22.34 14.14
CA GLN A 303 15.23 21.74 13.07
C GLN A 303 14.69 22.14 11.69
N MET A 304 13.39 22.00 11.46
CA MET A 304 12.75 22.37 10.19
C MET A 304 13.04 23.82 9.82
N LYS A 305 12.98 24.73 10.82
CA LYS A 305 13.30 26.16 10.61
C LYS A 305 14.77 26.36 10.27
N ALA A 306 15.66 25.70 10.99
CA ALA A 306 17.12 25.81 10.77
C ALA A 306 17.53 25.29 9.37
N GLU A 307 16.88 24.25 8.89
CA GLU A 307 17.15 23.59 7.61
C GLU A 307 16.23 24.05 6.47
N SER A 308 15.33 25.03 6.74
CA SER A 308 14.36 25.54 5.77
C SER A 308 13.45 24.47 5.16
N VAL A 309 13.04 23.50 5.98
CA VAL A 309 12.15 22.42 5.53
C VAL A 309 10.73 22.95 5.34
N SER A 310 10.23 22.90 4.14
CA SER A 310 8.92 23.47 3.75
C SER A 310 7.87 22.42 3.35
N ILE A 311 8.20 21.14 3.47
CA ILE A 311 7.32 20.03 3.04
C ILE A 311 7.21 18.98 4.15
N ILE A 312 5.97 18.56 4.42
CA ILE A 312 5.61 17.47 5.34
C ILE A 312 4.85 16.43 4.52
N PHE A 313 5.28 15.16 4.54
CA PHE A 313 4.55 14.04 3.98
C PHE A 313 3.65 13.43 5.06
N SER A 314 2.37 13.23 4.73
CA SER A 314 1.41 12.70 5.72
C SER A 314 0.49 11.64 5.13
N ALA A 315 0.52 10.45 5.72
CA ALA A 315 -0.35 9.33 5.38
C ALA A 315 -1.74 9.49 6.03
N PRO A 316 -2.80 8.86 5.48
CA PRO A 316 -4.17 9.13 5.92
C PRO A 316 -4.53 8.59 7.31
N TYR A 317 -3.82 7.59 7.82
CA TYR A 317 -4.13 6.98 9.12
C TYR A 317 -3.51 7.74 10.32
N PHE A 318 -2.59 8.66 10.08
CA PHE A 318 -1.98 9.46 11.15
C PHE A 318 -2.89 10.58 11.64
N ASP A 319 -2.75 10.93 12.92
CA ASP A 319 -3.52 12.02 13.53
C ASP A 319 -3.11 13.37 12.93
N LYS A 320 -4.01 13.98 12.21
CA LYS A 320 -3.80 15.26 11.52
C LYS A 320 -3.44 16.41 12.46
N LYS A 321 -3.68 16.27 13.77
CA LYS A 321 -3.36 17.34 14.74
C LYS A 321 -1.85 17.60 14.81
N HIS A 322 -1.01 16.57 14.67
CA HIS A 322 0.45 16.73 14.72
C HIS A 322 0.96 17.47 13.48
N ALA A 323 0.50 17.04 12.29
CA ALA A 323 0.85 17.71 11.03
C ALA A 323 0.40 19.19 11.03
N ARG A 324 -0.81 19.45 11.53
CA ARG A 324 -1.34 20.81 11.67
C ARG A 324 -0.47 21.65 12.61
N PHE A 325 -0.17 21.12 13.81
CA PHE A 325 0.66 21.83 14.81
C PHE A 325 2.04 22.20 14.24
N VAL A 326 2.70 21.26 13.56
CA VAL A 326 4.02 21.49 12.97
C VAL A 326 3.90 22.52 11.83
N SER A 327 2.93 22.36 10.93
CA SER A 327 2.70 23.27 9.81
C SER A 327 2.46 24.73 10.27
N GLU A 328 1.59 24.92 11.27
CA GLU A 328 1.28 26.25 11.83
C GLU A 328 2.50 26.93 12.48
N ASN A 329 3.49 26.15 12.90
CA ASN A 329 4.70 26.67 13.54
C ASN A 329 5.91 26.74 12.61
N THR A 330 5.81 26.24 11.36
CA THR A 330 6.94 26.24 10.39
C THR A 330 6.55 26.84 9.04
N GLU A 331 5.26 27.03 8.78
CA GLU A 331 4.68 27.37 7.47
C GLU A 331 4.88 26.28 6.41
N ALA A 332 5.35 25.09 6.81
CA ALA A 332 5.54 23.95 5.90
C ALA A 332 4.18 23.44 5.40
N ARG A 333 4.14 23.06 4.13
CA ARG A 333 2.93 22.50 3.50
C ARG A 333 2.81 21.02 3.79
N VAL A 334 1.63 20.60 4.26
CA VAL A 334 1.31 19.18 4.48
C VAL A 334 0.83 18.57 3.16
N LEU A 335 1.56 17.61 2.63
CA LEU A 335 1.20 16.90 1.41
C LEU A 335 0.46 15.60 1.76
N PRO A 336 -0.76 15.42 1.24
CA PRO A 336 -1.57 14.23 1.56
C PRO A 336 -1.12 13.02 0.72
N MET A 337 -0.08 12.35 1.20
CA MET A 337 0.51 11.19 0.53
C MET A 337 -0.29 9.91 0.78
N CYS A 338 -0.10 8.90 -0.06
CA CYS A 338 -0.63 7.55 0.11
C CYS A 338 0.49 6.62 0.53
N HIS A 339 0.29 5.89 1.62
CA HIS A 339 1.24 4.88 2.10
C HIS A 339 1.00 3.51 1.46
N GLN A 340 -0.19 3.29 0.89
CA GLN A 340 -0.54 2.08 0.13
C GLN A 340 -1.73 2.36 -0.79
N THR A 341 -2.07 1.42 -1.64
CA THR A 341 -3.22 1.54 -2.56
C THR A 341 -4.52 1.64 -1.76
N LYS A 342 -5.55 2.21 -2.36
CA LYS A 342 -6.88 2.41 -1.72
C LYS A 342 -6.81 3.30 -0.46
N ALA A 343 -5.67 3.95 -0.19
CA ALA A 343 -5.49 4.86 0.96
C ALA A 343 -6.28 6.16 0.78
N ARG A 344 -6.52 6.58 -0.45
CA ARG A 344 -7.28 7.79 -0.80
C ARG A 344 -8.13 7.54 -2.05
N PRO A 345 -9.13 8.37 -2.35
CA PRO A 345 -9.89 8.23 -3.61
C PRO A 345 -8.96 8.30 -4.83
N ASN A 346 -9.26 7.52 -5.85
CA ASN A 346 -8.51 7.43 -7.11
C ASN A 346 -7.11 6.83 -6.96
N THR A 347 -6.89 6.01 -5.93
CA THR A 347 -5.63 5.27 -5.71
C THR A 347 -5.88 3.75 -5.62
N GLU A 348 -6.86 3.26 -6.41
CA GLU A 348 -7.30 1.87 -6.35
C GLU A 348 -6.28 0.88 -6.92
N THR A 349 -5.41 1.33 -7.85
CA THR A 349 -4.35 0.49 -8.43
C THR A 349 -2.99 0.95 -7.93
N TYR A 350 -2.00 0.05 -7.99
CA TYR A 350 -0.62 0.38 -7.63
C TYR A 350 -0.12 1.60 -8.44
N PHE A 351 -0.34 1.61 -9.76
CA PHE A 351 0.04 2.75 -10.61
C PHE A 351 -0.62 4.06 -10.14
N ASN A 352 -1.92 4.02 -9.82
CA ASN A 352 -2.65 5.23 -9.39
C ASN A 352 -2.14 5.76 -8.05
N MET A 353 -1.74 4.87 -7.14
CA MET A 353 -1.15 5.26 -5.84
C MET A 353 0.19 5.97 -6.06
N ILE A 354 1.10 5.38 -6.85
CA ILE A 354 2.40 5.99 -7.18
C ILE A 354 2.18 7.33 -7.90
N ARG A 355 1.27 7.36 -8.89
CA ARG A 355 0.93 8.59 -9.62
C ARG A 355 0.44 9.69 -8.66
N HIS A 356 -0.45 9.33 -7.72
CA HIS A 356 -0.96 10.29 -6.72
C HIS A 356 0.20 10.92 -5.94
N ASN A 357 1.11 10.10 -5.44
CA ASN A 357 2.26 10.58 -4.66
C ASN A 357 3.16 11.50 -5.50
N MET A 358 3.53 11.06 -6.69
CA MET A 358 4.38 11.84 -7.61
C MET A 358 3.73 13.18 -7.99
N GLU A 359 2.45 13.16 -8.39
CA GLU A 359 1.73 14.38 -8.81
C GLU A 359 1.47 15.33 -7.64
N THR A 360 1.24 14.80 -6.44
CA THR A 360 1.10 15.61 -5.21
C THR A 360 2.38 16.43 -4.98
N VAL A 361 3.52 15.76 -5.06
CA VAL A 361 4.83 16.41 -4.88
C VAL A 361 5.11 17.43 -6.01
N ILE A 362 4.92 17.03 -7.27
CA ILE A 362 5.13 17.91 -8.43
C ILE A 362 4.25 19.17 -8.32
N THR A 363 2.98 18.99 -7.95
CA THR A 363 2.03 20.11 -7.80
C THR A 363 2.46 21.07 -6.69
N ALA A 364 3.05 20.55 -5.62
CA ALA A 364 3.53 21.38 -4.51
C ALA A 364 4.63 22.35 -4.97
N PHE A 365 5.47 21.96 -5.91
CA PHE A 365 6.52 22.83 -6.45
C PHE A 365 6.03 23.79 -7.53
N ASN A 366 4.91 23.49 -8.18
CA ASN A 366 4.37 24.35 -9.26
C ASN A 366 3.46 25.48 -8.75
N LYS A 367 3.11 25.49 -7.46
CA LYS A 367 2.21 26.48 -6.83
C LYS A 367 2.97 27.61 -6.13
N ASN A 368 4.19 27.90 -6.55
CA ASN A 368 4.96 29.05 -6.00
C ASN A 368 4.77 30.29 -6.88
#